data_73626054254dd7acc5fa045706373cf5
#
_entry.id   73626054254dd7acc5fa045706373cf5
#
_cell.length_a   1.000
_cell.length_b   1.000
_cell.length_c   1.000
_cell.angle_alpha   90.00
_cell.angle_beta   90.00
_cell.angle_gamma   90.00
#
_symmetry.space_group_name_H-M   'P 1'
#
loop_
_entity.id
_entity.type
_entity.pdbx_description
1 polymer ?
#
loop_
_entity_poly.entity_id
_entity_poly.type
_entity_poly.pdbx_seq_one_letter_code
_entity_poly.pdbx_strand_id
1 'polypeptide(L)' 'MSTAQLNKAFAVWPQVEPALRVPHNDREYRQLVKQLDRLVDEVGEDENHPLASMMEVIGVLIEKYEDEKVAELV' A
#
# COMPACT_ATOMS: atom_id res chain seq x y z
N MET A 1 11.38 -9.78 13.73
CA MET A 1 12.28 -8.90 12.97
C MET A 1 13.48 -8.52 13.84
N SER A 2 14.68 -8.60 13.33
CA SER A 2 15.88 -8.22 14.07
C SER A 2 16.02 -6.70 14.12
N THR A 3 16.80 -6.22 15.10
CA THR A 3 17.10 -4.79 15.21
C THR A 3 17.77 -4.24 13.94
N ALA A 4 18.68 -5.02 13.34
CA ALA A 4 19.34 -4.62 12.10
C ALA A 4 18.36 -4.49 10.93
N GLN A 5 17.41 -5.42 10.80
CA GLN A 5 16.37 -5.35 9.78
C GLN A 5 15.46 -4.15 9.99
N LEU A 6 15.09 -3.88 11.23
CA LEU A 6 14.25 -2.73 11.58
C LEU A 6 14.94 -1.41 11.25
N ASN A 7 16.22 -1.30 11.60
CA ASN A 7 17.00 -0.10 11.30
C ASN A 7 17.13 0.13 9.80
N LYS A 8 17.30 -0.95 9.03
CA LYS A 8 17.33 -0.87 7.57
C LYS A 8 15.99 -0.37 7.03
N ALA A 9 14.88 -0.87 7.55
CA ALA A 9 13.56 -0.42 7.15
C ALA A 9 13.38 1.08 7.43
N PHE A 10 13.81 1.55 8.61
CA PHE A 10 13.75 2.97 8.94
C PHE A 10 14.57 3.81 7.94
N ALA A 11 15.74 3.33 7.57
CA ALA A 11 16.63 4.05 6.66
C ALA A 11 16.05 4.17 5.25
N VAL A 12 15.35 3.14 4.76
CA VAL A 12 14.81 3.13 3.40
C VAL A 12 13.38 3.67 3.32
N TRP A 13 12.70 3.82 4.45
CA TRP A 13 11.30 4.24 4.48
C TRP A 13 11.02 5.53 3.70
N PRO A 14 11.83 6.60 3.82
CA PRO A 14 11.57 7.83 3.05
C PRO A 14 11.53 7.61 1.54
N GLN A 15 12.24 6.60 1.03
CA GLN A 15 12.23 6.26 -0.40
C GLN A 15 11.01 5.45 -0.79
N VAL A 16 10.44 4.70 0.14
CA VAL A 16 9.31 3.80 -0.09
C VAL A 16 7.98 4.47 0.23
N GLU A 17 7.96 5.38 1.19
CA GLU A 17 6.75 6.00 1.74
C GLU A 17 5.82 6.58 0.67
N PRO A 18 6.30 7.27 -0.38
CA PRO A 18 5.39 7.78 -1.39
C PRO A 18 4.52 6.71 -2.07
N ALA A 19 5.00 5.46 -2.12
CA ALA A 19 4.25 4.35 -2.70
C ALA A 19 3.30 3.68 -1.69
N LEU A 20 3.58 3.81 -0.39
CA LEU A 20 2.81 3.15 0.68
C LEU A 20 2.18 4.17 1.63
N ARG A 21 1.90 5.36 1.15
CA ARG A 21 1.33 6.42 1.96
C ARG A 21 -0.12 6.12 2.33
N VAL A 22 -0.43 6.24 3.62
CA VAL A 22 -1.82 6.19 4.07
C VAL A 22 -2.58 7.36 3.42
N PRO A 23 -3.64 7.09 2.66
CA PRO A 23 -4.33 8.17 1.96
C PRO A 23 -5.12 9.05 2.92
N HIS A 24 -4.97 10.37 2.80
CA HIS A 24 -5.67 11.36 3.60
C HIS A 24 -6.65 12.19 2.79
N ASN A 25 -6.66 12.00 1.47
CA ASN A 25 -7.56 12.70 0.56
C ASN A 25 -7.79 11.86 -0.70
N ASP A 26 -8.75 12.28 -1.52
CA ASP A 26 -9.12 11.52 -2.72
C ASP A 26 -7.99 11.42 -3.74
N ARG A 27 -7.12 12.42 -3.82
CA ARG A 27 -5.99 12.38 -4.74
C ARG A 27 -5.00 11.29 -4.35
N GLU A 28 -4.66 11.20 -3.08
CA GLU A 28 -3.77 10.15 -2.58
C GLU A 28 -4.40 8.76 -2.72
N TYR A 29 -5.68 8.67 -2.47
CA TYR A 29 -6.43 7.44 -2.66
C TYR A 29 -6.37 6.98 -4.12
N ARG A 30 -6.63 7.87 -5.08
CA ARG A 30 -6.57 7.52 -6.50
C ARG A 30 -5.18 7.10 -6.95
N GLN A 31 -4.13 7.69 -6.36
CA GLN A 31 -2.76 7.26 -6.63
C GLN A 31 -2.51 5.83 -6.17
N LEU A 32 -3.01 5.46 -4.99
CA LEU A 32 -2.91 4.09 -4.49
C LEU A 32 -3.65 3.10 -5.38
N VAL A 33 -4.84 3.47 -5.85
CA VAL A 33 -5.61 2.61 -6.76
C VAL A 33 -4.82 2.35 -8.04
N LYS A 34 -4.19 3.37 -8.61
CA LYS A 34 -3.35 3.20 -9.80
C LYS A 34 -2.16 2.28 -9.54
N GLN A 35 -1.55 2.41 -8.36
CA GLN A 35 -0.44 1.54 -7.98
C GLN A 35 -0.90 0.10 -7.80
N LEU A 36 -2.08 -0.10 -7.22
CA LEU A 36 -2.64 -1.44 -7.07
C LEU A 36 -2.89 -2.07 -8.44
N ASP A 37 -3.49 -1.33 -9.37
CA ASP A 37 -3.75 -1.82 -10.72
C ASP A 37 -2.45 -2.28 -11.39
N ARG A 38 -1.39 -1.51 -11.26
CA ARG A 38 -0.09 -1.86 -11.81
C ARG A 38 0.49 -3.12 -11.16
N LEU A 39 0.35 -3.24 -9.84
CA LEU A 39 0.82 -4.42 -9.12
C LEU A 39 0.03 -5.68 -9.51
N VAL A 40 -1.27 -5.55 -9.69
CA VAL A 40 -2.11 -6.66 -10.14
C VAL A 40 -1.63 -7.17 -11.50
N ASP A 41 -1.29 -6.27 -12.41
CA ASP A 41 -0.75 -6.66 -13.72
C ASP A 41 0.60 -7.38 -13.60
N GLU A 42 1.47 -6.94 -12.69
CA GLU A 42 2.78 -7.55 -12.50
C GLU A 42 2.73 -8.88 -11.75
N VAL A 43 1.98 -8.92 -10.65
CA VAL A 43 1.91 -10.08 -9.77
C VAL A 43 1.05 -11.18 -10.39
N GLY A 44 -0.06 -10.80 -11.04
CA GLY A 44 -1.01 -11.75 -11.59
C GLY A 44 -1.56 -12.64 -10.48
N GLU A 45 -1.58 -13.95 -10.73
CA GLU A 45 -2.05 -14.95 -9.78
C GLU A 45 -0.90 -15.64 -9.01
N ASP A 46 0.32 -15.13 -9.14
CA ASP A 46 1.49 -15.72 -8.50
C ASP A 46 1.59 -15.28 -7.04
N GLU A 47 1.11 -16.11 -6.14
CA GLU A 47 1.13 -15.88 -4.70
C GLU A 47 2.55 -15.79 -4.14
N ASN A 48 3.54 -16.31 -4.85
CA ASN A 48 4.94 -16.30 -4.43
C ASN A 48 5.74 -15.16 -5.06
N HIS A 49 5.08 -14.28 -5.80
CA HIS A 49 5.74 -13.13 -6.40
C HIS A 49 6.32 -12.22 -5.31
N PRO A 50 7.54 -11.69 -5.49
CA PRO A 50 8.16 -10.81 -4.48
C PRO A 50 7.32 -9.61 -4.09
N LEU A 51 6.45 -9.11 -4.98
CA LEU A 51 5.61 -7.94 -4.74
C LEU A 51 4.19 -8.30 -4.25
N ALA A 52 3.90 -9.59 -4.02
CA ALA A 52 2.57 -10.00 -3.59
C ALA A 52 2.18 -9.38 -2.25
N SER A 53 3.08 -9.32 -1.28
CA SER A 53 2.77 -8.72 0.02
C SER A 53 2.64 -7.20 -0.05
N MET A 54 3.36 -6.54 -0.95
CA MET A 54 3.15 -5.11 -1.19
C MET A 54 1.75 -4.84 -1.74
N MET A 55 1.28 -5.69 -2.64
CA MET A 55 -0.08 -5.61 -3.17
C MET A 55 -1.12 -5.74 -2.04
N GLU A 56 -0.92 -6.66 -1.11
CA GLU A 56 -1.80 -6.83 0.05
C GLU A 56 -1.82 -5.58 0.94
N VAL A 57 -0.65 -5.00 1.22
CA VAL A 57 -0.56 -3.78 2.05
C VAL A 57 -1.33 -2.64 1.40
N ILE A 58 -1.13 -2.41 0.11
CA ILE A 58 -1.83 -1.35 -0.61
C ILE A 58 -3.33 -1.61 -0.61
N GLY A 59 -3.75 -2.85 -0.78
CA GLY A 59 -5.17 -3.22 -0.70
C GLY A 59 -5.79 -2.86 0.65
N VAL A 60 -5.09 -3.12 1.74
CA VAL A 60 -5.55 -2.77 3.09
C VAL A 60 -5.69 -1.26 3.27
N LEU A 61 -4.71 -0.49 2.77
CA LEU A 61 -4.77 0.98 2.85
C LEU A 61 -5.96 1.55 2.08
N ILE A 62 -6.22 1.01 0.90
CA ILE A 62 -7.36 1.42 0.08
C ILE A 62 -8.68 1.08 0.79
N GLU A 63 -8.80 -0.14 1.28
CA GLU A 63 -10.00 -0.61 1.99
C GLU A 63 -10.29 0.25 3.22
N LYS A 64 -9.27 0.59 3.98
CA LYS A 64 -9.43 1.44 5.16
C LYS A 64 -9.98 2.82 4.78
N TYR A 65 -9.45 3.42 3.73
CA TYR A 65 -9.93 4.72 3.25
C TYR A 65 -11.39 4.65 2.80
N GLU A 66 -11.74 3.61 2.06
CA GLU A 66 -13.11 3.42 1.58
C GLU A 66 -14.08 3.24 2.75
N ASP A 67 -13.70 2.47 3.76
CA ASP A 67 -14.52 2.25 4.95
C ASP A 67 -14.74 3.57 5.72
N GLU A 68 -13.73 4.40 5.84
CA GLU A 68 -13.85 5.71 6.49
C GLU A 68 -14.77 6.64 5.71
N LYS A 69 -14.73 6.60 4.38
CA LYS A 69 -15.62 7.41 3.54
C LYS A 69 -17.07 6.97 3.66
N VAL A 70 -17.32 5.67 3.68
CA VAL A 70 -18.67 5.14 3.90
C VAL A 70 -19.22 5.57 5.26
N ALA A 71 -18.39 5.51 6.30
CA ALA A 71 -18.79 5.94 7.64
C ALA A 71 -19.17 7.43 7.68
N GLU A 72 -18.48 8.29 6.93
CA GLU A 72 -18.81 9.72 6.83
C GLU A 72 -20.16 9.97 6.16
N LEU A 73 -20.61 9.08 5.29
CA LEU A 73 -21.87 9.21 4.56
C LEU A 73 -23.08 8.72 5.35
N VAL A 74 -22.85 8.02 6.44
CA VAL A 74 -23.88 7.48 7.34
C VAL A 74 -24.05 8.40 8.56
#